data_4f95ea9bce03f2a9e42a6c9a97488b5c
#
_entry.id   4f95ea9bce03f2a9e42a6c9a97488b5c
#
_cell.length_a   1.000
_cell.length_b   1.000
_cell.length_c   1.000
_cell.angle_alpha   90.00
_cell.angle_beta   90.00
_cell.angle_gamma   90.00
#
_symmetry.space_group_name_H-M   'P 1'
#
loop_
_entity.id
_entity.type
_entity.pdbx_description
1 polymer ?
#
loop_
_entity_poly.entity_id
_entity_poly.type
_entity_poly.pdbx_seq_one_letter_code
_entity_poly.pdbx_strand_id
1 'polypeptide(L)'
;DLKDEVCLVEALKELGFTVEQHVAAKVIKSYYNRDGSKKAHVILRKAANRLSADAGFEMIGDTYVMHCDSMDKRRLKLEQLKQLYSKHRVKQTVKRKNTKYSLKSETVDKDGRIRIKVALR
;
A
#
# COMPACT_ATOMS: atom_id res chain seq x y z
N ASP A 1 -8.62 5.26 -3.77
CA ASP A 1 -7.98 4.33 -4.73
C ASP A 1 -6.46 4.37 -4.62
N LEU A 2 -5.85 3.20 -4.68
CA LEU A 2 -4.41 3.06 -4.62
C LEU A 2 -3.83 3.28 -6.02
N LYS A 3 -3.15 4.40 -6.24
CA LYS A 3 -2.63 4.78 -7.57
C LYS A 3 -1.12 4.99 -7.60
N ASP A 4 -0.54 5.41 -6.50
CA ASP A 4 0.87 5.79 -6.44
C ASP A 4 1.69 4.68 -5.80
N GLU A 5 2.68 4.16 -6.55
CA GLU A 5 3.51 3.05 -6.09
C GLU A 5 4.35 3.42 -4.86
N VAL A 6 4.94 4.60 -4.85
CA VAL A 6 5.79 5.03 -3.73
C VAL A 6 4.99 5.10 -2.44
N CYS A 7 3.80 5.70 -2.50
CA CYS A 7 2.93 5.81 -1.33
C CYS A 7 2.42 4.44 -0.87
N LEU A 8 2.10 3.55 -1.81
CA LEU A 8 1.69 2.19 -1.49
C LEU A 8 2.81 1.42 -0.79
N VAL A 9 4.01 1.46 -1.33
CA VAL A 9 5.16 0.75 -0.77
C VAL A 9 5.52 1.30 0.61
N GLU A 10 5.53 2.61 0.79
CA GLU A 10 5.81 3.22 2.08
C GLU A 10 4.77 2.84 3.13
N ALA A 11 3.50 2.82 2.76
CA ALA A 11 2.42 2.41 3.65
C ALA A 11 2.56 0.94 4.06
N LEU A 12 2.89 0.06 3.12
CA LEU A 12 3.12 -1.36 3.40
C LEU A 12 4.31 -1.56 4.35
N LYS A 13 5.39 -0.83 4.14
CA LYS A 13 6.57 -0.89 5.02
C LYS A 13 6.23 -0.41 6.44
N GLU A 14 5.43 0.64 6.57
CA GLU A 14 4.99 1.11 7.88
C GLU A 14 4.17 0.06 8.64
N LEU A 15 3.39 -0.74 7.91
CA LEU A 15 2.64 -1.85 8.51
C LEU A 15 3.52 -3.05 8.89
N GLY A 16 4.80 -3.00 8.56
CA GLY A 16 5.75 -4.06 8.90
C GLY A 16 5.96 -5.09 7.80
N PHE A 17 5.46 -4.86 6.60
CA PHE A 17 5.64 -5.79 5.49
C PHE A 17 6.99 -5.62 4.81
N THR A 18 7.56 -6.74 4.36
CA THR A 18 8.69 -6.76 3.45
C THR A 18 8.16 -6.76 2.03
N VAL A 19 8.56 -5.79 1.23
CA VAL A 19 7.97 -5.51 -0.08
C VAL A 19 8.96 -5.80 -1.20
N GLU A 20 8.48 -6.49 -2.24
CA GLU A 20 9.23 -6.74 -3.47
C GLU A 20 8.57 -5.95 -4.60
N GLN A 21 9.36 -5.21 -5.38
CA GLN A 21 8.86 -4.35 -6.45
C GLN A 21 9.37 -4.81 -7.82
N HIS A 22 8.53 -4.70 -8.84
CA HIS A 22 8.88 -5.04 -10.23
C HIS A 22 8.36 -3.98 -11.17
N VAL A 23 9.16 -3.60 -12.17
CA VAL A 23 8.74 -2.69 -13.24
C VAL A 23 7.69 -3.37 -14.11
N ALA A 24 7.92 -4.64 -14.47
CA ALA A 24 6.97 -5.46 -15.19
C ALA A 24 6.31 -6.45 -14.23
N ALA A 25 4.99 -6.59 -14.32
CA ALA A 25 4.25 -7.49 -13.45
C ALA A 25 4.75 -8.93 -13.55
N LYS A 26 4.95 -9.57 -12.40
CA LYS A 26 5.35 -10.99 -12.29
C LYS A 26 4.17 -11.84 -11.87
N VAL A 27 4.10 -13.07 -12.40
CA VAL A 27 3.08 -14.04 -12.00
C VAL A 27 3.23 -14.35 -10.51
N ILE A 28 2.11 -14.31 -9.80
CA ILE A 28 2.06 -14.68 -8.38
C ILE A 28 2.04 -16.21 -8.28
N LYS A 29 3.08 -16.79 -7.68
CA LYS A 29 3.16 -18.24 -7.47
C LYS A 29 2.37 -18.60 -6.22
N SER A 30 1.14 -19.07 -6.42
CA SER A 30 0.27 -19.44 -5.31
C SER A 30 -0.80 -20.41 -5.77
N TYR A 31 -1.33 -21.20 -4.84
CA TYR A 31 -2.37 -22.17 -5.13
C TYR A 31 -3.67 -21.52 -5.64
N TYR A 32 -3.96 -20.27 -5.26
CA TYR A 32 -5.13 -19.55 -5.76
C TYR A 32 -4.93 -19.00 -7.18
N ASN A 33 -3.73 -19.10 -7.72
CA ASN A 33 -3.35 -18.57 -9.03
C ASN A 33 -2.79 -19.67 -9.93
N ARG A 34 -3.45 -20.81 -9.97
CA ARG A 34 -2.97 -21.99 -10.71
C ARG A 34 -2.81 -21.74 -12.21
N ASP A 35 -3.69 -20.93 -12.78
CA ASP A 35 -3.66 -20.60 -14.22
C ASP A 35 -2.63 -19.52 -14.57
N GLY A 36 -1.98 -18.92 -13.57
CA GLY A 36 -1.00 -17.87 -13.78
C GLY A 36 -1.55 -16.54 -14.28
N SER A 37 -2.88 -16.36 -14.20
CA SER A 37 -3.52 -15.14 -14.70
C SER A 37 -3.26 -13.91 -13.81
N LYS A 38 -3.00 -14.14 -12.52
CA LYS A 38 -2.77 -13.04 -11.57
C LYS A 38 -1.29 -12.71 -11.50
N LYS A 39 -0.99 -11.44 -11.80
CA LYS A 39 0.36 -10.88 -11.78
C LYS A 39 0.39 -9.70 -10.83
N ALA A 40 1.57 -9.26 -10.45
CA ALA A 40 1.70 -8.10 -9.58
C ALA A 40 3.01 -7.37 -9.82
N HIS A 41 2.96 -6.06 -9.60
CA HIS A 41 4.13 -5.18 -9.63
C HIS A 41 4.73 -5.04 -8.22
N VAL A 42 3.89 -5.10 -7.19
CA VAL A 42 4.29 -5.03 -5.78
C VAL A 42 3.89 -6.36 -5.14
N ILE A 43 4.85 -7.11 -4.63
CA ILE A 43 4.61 -8.46 -4.12
C ILE A 43 5.01 -8.56 -2.65
N LEU A 44 4.15 -9.22 -1.88
CA LEU A 44 4.41 -9.59 -0.48
C LEU A 44 4.56 -11.11 -0.44
N ARG A 45 5.80 -11.58 -0.29
CA ARG A 45 6.08 -13.03 -0.23
C ARG A 45 5.60 -13.62 1.08
N LYS A 46 4.96 -14.79 1.03
CA LYS A 46 4.37 -15.43 2.21
C LYS A 46 5.40 -15.67 3.31
N ALA A 47 6.58 -16.14 2.95
CA ALA A 47 7.62 -16.49 3.94
C ALA A 47 8.11 -15.27 4.70
N ALA A 48 8.31 -14.14 4.01
CA ALA A 48 8.81 -12.90 4.60
C ALA A 48 7.73 -12.16 5.41
N ASN A 49 6.46 -12.39 5.11
CA ASN A 49 5.35 -11.63 5.68
C ASN A 49 4.38 -12.46 6.51
N ARG A 50 4.68 -13.74 6.72
CA ARG A 50 3.84 -14.66 7.50
C ARG A 50 2.42 -14.78 6.96
N LEU A 51 2.32 -14.84 5.64
CA LEU A 51 1.04 -15.00 4.94
C LEU A 51 0.79 -16.47 4.62
N SER A 52 -0.46 -16.81 4.32
CA SER A 52 -0.83 -18.16 3.86
C SER A 52 -0.36 -18.42 2.43
N ALA A 53 -0.25 -17.34 1.63
CA ALA A 53 0.19 -17.38 0.24
C ALA A 53 0.77 -16.04 -0.15
N ASP A 54 1.54 -16.00 -1.24
CA ASP A 54 2.03 -14.73 -1.77
C ASP A 54 0.85 -13.83 -2.14
N ALA A 55 0.96 -12.56 -1.77
CA ALA A 55 0.00 -11.53 -2.13
C ALA A 55 0.66 -10.49 -3.01
N GLY A 56 -0.14 -9.72 -3.73
CA GLY A 56 0.43 -8.69 -4.59
C GLY A 56 -0.56 -7.62 -4.98
N PHE A 57 -0.02 -6.55 -5.53
CA PHE A 57 -0.78 -5.43 -6.07
C PHE A 57 -0.42 -5.27 -7.53
N GLU A 58 -1.41 -5.37 -8.40
CA GLU A 58 -1.23 -5.23 -9.85
C GLU A 58 -1.80 -3.90 -10.30
N MET A 59 -1.00 -3.11 -11.03
CA MET A 59 -1.49 -1.88 -11.64
C MET A 59 -2.33 -2.26 -12.85
N ILE A 60 -3.64 -2.03 -12.77
CA ILE A 60 -4.57 -2.25 -13.86
C ILE A 60 -5.21 -0.90 -14.20
N GLY A 61 -4.96 -0.40 -15.40
CA GLY A 61 -5.32 0.96 -15.73
C GLY A 61 -4.50 1.94 -14.89
N ASP A 62 -5.14 2.71 -14.03
CA ASP A 62 -4.49 3.69 -13.17
C ASP A 62 -4.59 3.37 -11.67
N THR A 63 -5.03 2.16 -11.32
CA THR A 63 -5.30 1.77 -9.94
C THR A 63 -4.67 0.40 -9.64
N TYR A 64 -4.12 0.25 -8.42
CA TYR A 64 -3.65 -1.05 -7.95
C TYR A 64 -4.80 -1.93 -7.49
N VAL A 65 -4.81 -3.17 -7.96
CA VAL A 65 -5.74 -4.21 -7.56
C VAL A 65 -4.99 -5.23 -6.71
N MET A 66 -5.54 -5.57 -5.54
CA MET A 66 -4.92 -6.52 -4.63
C MET A 66 -5.30 -7.94 -4.97
N HIS A 67 -4.29 -8.81 -5.10
CA HIS A 67 -4.45 -10.25 -5.22
C HIS A 67 -3.95 -10.90 -3.95
N CYS A 68 -4.80 -11.66 -3.27
CA CYS A 68 -4.41 -12.37 -2.05
C CYS A 68 -5.32 -13.56 -1.80
N ASP A 69 -4.87 -14.46 -0.92
CA ASP A 69 -5.72 -15.48 -0.37
C ASP A 69 -6.75 -14.84 0.57
N SER A 70 -7.99 -15.31 0.53
CA SER A 70 -9.05 -14.80 1.40
C SER A 70 -8.70 -14.92 2.88
N MET A 71 -7.90 -15.90 3.27
CA MET A 71 -7.45 -16.08 4.64
C MET A 71 -6.47 -14.99 5.09
N ASP A 72 -5.82 -14.31 4.16
CA ASP A 72 -4.84 -13.26 4.46
C ASP A 72 -5.44 -11.85 4.53
N LYS A 73 -6.71 -11.67 4.20
CA LYS A 73 -7.34 -10.34 4.18
C LYS A 73 -7.17 -9.57 5.49
N ARG A 74 -7.33 -10.26 6.62
CA ARG A 74 -7.12 -9.64 7.95
C ARG A 74 -5.67 -9.26 8.18
N ARG A 75 -4.75 -10.15 7.79
CA ARG A 75 -3.31 -9.95 7.99
C ARG A 75 -2.78 -8.77 7.18
N LEU A 76 -3.40 -8.49 6.04
CA LEU A 76 -3.01 -7.38 5.17
C LEU A 76 -3.49 -6.02 5.67
N LYS A 77 -4.39 -5.99 6.66
CA LYS A 77 -4.82 -4.76 7.32
C LYS A 77 -5.22 -3.66 6.32
N LEU A 78 -6.10 -4.01 5.39
CA LEU A 78 -6.43 -3.14 4.25
C LEU A 78 -6.89 -1.74 4.66
N GLU A 79 -7.72 -1.62 5.71
CA GLU A 79 -8.19 -0.31 6.17
C GLU A 79 -7.05 0.56 6.69
N GLN A 80 -6.13 -0.03 7.46
CA GLN A 80 -4.94 0.68 7.92
C GLN A 80 -4.02 1.04 6.76
N LEU A 81 -3.90 0.14 5.78
CA LEU A 81 -3.12 0.40 4.56
C LEU A 81 -3.65 1.62 3.83
N LYS A 82 -4.97 1.71 3.65
CA LYS A 82 -5.61 2.85 2.98
C LYS A 82 -5.35 4.16 3.73
N GLN A 83 -5.43 4.15 5.06
CA GLN A 83 -5.17 5.33 5.87
C GLN A 83 -3.71 5.79 5.75
N LEU A 84 -2.77 4.87 5.84
CA LEU A 84 -1.35 5.17 5.69
C LEU A 84 -1.02 5.64 4.28
N TYR A 85 -1.63 5.03 3.28
CA TYR A 85 -1.49 5.46 1.89
C TYR A 85 -1.93 6.91 1.73
N SER A 86 -3.10 7.25 2.27
CA SER A 86 -3.62 8.62 2.22
C SER A 86 -2.69 9.61 2.92
N LYS A 87 -2.12 9.22 4.05
CA LYS A 87 -1.12 10.02 4.77
C LYS A 87 0.08 10.33 3.88
N HIS A 88 0.63 9.30 3.23
CA HIS A 88 1.78 9.48 2.34
C HIS A 88 1.44 10.32 1.11
N ARG A 89 0.22 10.18 0.58
CA ARG A 89 -0.25 11.01 -0.54
C ARG A 89 -0.29 12.49 -0.15
N VAL A 90 -0.81 12.81 1.04
CA VAL A 90 -0.84 14.19 1.54
C VAL A 90 0.57 14.74 1.69
N LYS A 91 1.47 13.99 2.31
CA LYS A 91 2.87 14.38 2.49
C LYS A 91 3.55 14.64 1.14
N GLN A 92 3.33 13.77 0.17
CA GLN A 92 3.88 13.91 -1.17
C GLN A 92 3.36 15.16 -1.87
N THR A 93 2.07 15.45 -1.74
CA THR A 93 1.44 16.64 -2.32
C THR A 93 2.01 17.93 -1.71
N VAL A 94 2.13 17.97 -0.40
CA VAL A 94 2.72 19.11 0.30
C VAL A 94 4.16 19.34 -0.15
N LYS A 95 4.94 18.29 -0.26
CA LYS A 95 6.33 18.35 -0.70
C LYS A 95 6.45 18.86 -2.13
N ARG A 96 5.57 18.40 -3.03
CA ARG A 96 5.56 18.81 -4.45
C ARG A 96 5.14 20.26 -4.65
N LYS A 97 4.17 20.72 -3.85
CA LYS A 97 3.68 22.10 -3.92
C LYS A 97 4.65 23.10 -3.31
N ASN A 98 5.76 22.60 -2.81
CA ASN A 98 6.89 23.38 -2.39
C ASN A 98 6.52 24.55 -1.46
N THR A 99 6.81 24.47 -0.22
CA THR A 99 6.88 25.57 0.73
C THR A 99 5.61 26.37 1.02
N LYS A 100 4.60 26.33 0.19
CA LYS A 100 3.35 27.05 0.46
C LYS A 100 2.61 26.46 1.66
N TYR A 101 2.80 25.16 1.91
CA TYR A 101 2.21 24.44 3.03
C TYR A 101 3.28 23.65 3.78
N SER A 102 3.07 23.45 5.05
CA SER A 102 3.92 22.55 5.85
C SER A 102 3.05 21.64 6.70
N LEU A 103 3.55 20.43 6.97
CA LEU A 103 2.87 19.52 7.88
C LEU A 103 2.97 20.07 9.30
N LYS A 104 1.82 20.33 9.93
CA LYS A 104 1.76 20.88 11.26
C LYS A 104 1.64 19.81 12.33
N SER A 105 0.83 18.82 12.09
CA SER A 105 0.66 17.73 13.03
C SER A 105 0.09 16.50 12.34
N GLU A 106 0.30 15.35 12.97
CA GLU A 106 -0.27 14.08 12.57
C GLU A 106 -0.82 13.41 13.82
N THR A 107 -2.11 13.08 13.80
CA THR A 107 -2.77 12.46 14.93
C THR A 107 -3.60 11.27 14.49
N VAL A 108 -3.82 10.33 15.41
CA VAL A 108 -4.69 9.18 15.17
C VAL A 108 -5.94 9.35 16.01
N ASP A 109 -7.11 9.30 15.37
CA ASP A 109 -8.39 9.39 16.04
C ASP A 109 -8.73 8.13 16.85
N LYS A 110 -9.77 8.22 17.69
CA LYS A 110 -10.33 7.10 18.44
C LYS A 110 -10.70 5.92 17.53
N ASP A 111 -11.10 6.20 16.29
CA ASP A 111 -11.49 5.20 15.30
C ASP A 111 -10.30 4.64 14.51
N GLY A 112 -9.07 5.01 14.87
CA GLY A 112 -7.88 4.61 14.14
C GLY A 112 -7.63 5.40 12.86
N ARG A 113 -8.37 6.47 12.63
CA ARG A 113 -8.16 7.35 11.47
C ARG A 113 -6.97 8.26 11.69
N ILE A 114 -6.15 8.40 10.66
CA ILE A 114 -5.00 9.30 10.71
C ILE A 114 -5.42 10.66 10.16
N ARG A 115 -5.21 11.70 10.95
CA ARG A 115 -5.44 13.08 10.54
C ARG A 115 -4.13 13.80 10.39
N ILE A 116 -4.01 14.56 9.30
CA ILE A 116 -2.83 15.37 9.03
C ILE A 116 -3.29 16.82 8.87
N LYS A 117 -2.71 17.69 9.67
CA LYS A 117 -2.96 19.14 9.56
C LYS A 117 -1.86 19.79 8.75
N VAL A 118 -2.27 20.61 7.80
CA VAL A 118 -1.36 21.37 6.94
C VAL A 118 -1.62 22.84 7.17
N ALA A 119 -0.57 23.62 7.32
CA ALA A 119 -0.68 25.07 7.53
C ALA A 119 -0.02 25.81 6.37
N LEU A 120 -0.61 26.96 6.03
CA LEU A 120 0.04 27.91 5.12
C LEU A 120 1.24 28.53 5.83
N ARG A 121 2.32 28.64 5.11
CA ARG A 121 3.53 29.33 5.60
C ARG A 121 3.40 30.83 5.54
#